data_4763be88d87d95bf67fb93bd78b22b8c
#
_entry.id   4763be88d87d95bf67fb93bd78b22b8c
#
_cell.length_a   1.000
_cell.length_b   1.000
_cell.length_c   1.000
_cell.angle_alpha   90.00
_cell.angle_beta   90.00
_cell.angle_gamma   90.00
#
_symmetry.space_group_name_H-M   'P 1'
#
loop_
_entity.id
_entity.type
_entity.pdbx_description
1 polymer ?
#
loop_
_entity_poly.entity_id
_entity_poly.type
_entity_poly.pdbx_seq_one_letter_code
_entity_poly.pdbx_strand_id
1 'polypeptide(L)'
;MHLGTPRRLLRCFPPPCHFYAWLNACRRFCAAWRVDFNLTLLSFETYIADLRRLINFALTCRLSEPPRFLFVSSVAAVARLENQLPVLEHAVPAAAAVGSGYGESKWVAEALLIEAATSTPLQVVIVRTGQVSGGLNGYWNSSNWFPSMIQSASCVKCLPLTSSEKVRTYRS
;
A
#
# COMPACT_ATOMS: atom_id res chain seq x y z
N MET A 1 19.78 -12.94 -26.00
CA MET A 1 18.51 -12.80 -25.34
C MET A 1 18.56 -11.54 -24.48
N HIS A 2 17.95 -10.44 -24.96
CA HIS A 2 17.86 -9.19 -24.22
C HIS A 2 16.71 -9.31 -23.21
N LEU A 3 17.05 -9.42 -21.95
CA LEU A 3 16.09 -9.21 -20.86
C LEU A 3 15.75 -7.72 -20.83
N GLY A 4 14.57 -7.39 -21.33
CA GLY A 4 14.04 -6.04 -21.29
C GLY A 4 13.93 -5.55 -19.84
N THR A 5 14.53 -4.40 -19.58
CA THR A 5 14.43 -3.66 -18.32
C THR A 5 12.96 -3.51 -17.91
N PRO A 6 12.56 -3.86 -16.70
CA PRO A 6 11.18 -3.67 -16.25
C PRO A 6 10.85 -2.17 -16.27
N ARG A 7 9.88 -1.81 -17.10
CA ARG A 7 9.41 -0.43 -17.24
C ARG A 7 8.74 -0.01 -15.93
N ARG A 8 9.38 0.91 -15.23
CA ARG A 8 8.89 1.80 -14.15
C ARG A 8 7.57 1.39 -13.47
N LEU A 9 7.67 0.49 -12.50
CA LEU A 9 6.52 0.01 -11.73
C LEU A 9 6.10 0.93 -10.57
N LEU A 10 6.98 1.85 -10.20
CA LEU A 10 6.75 2.77 -9.09
C LEU A 10 7.13 4.19 -9.55
N ARG A 11 6.21 5.12 -9.47
CA ARG A 11 6.47 6.54 -9.70
C ARG A 11 6.40 7.29 -8.39
N CYS A 12 7.41 8.10 -8.09
CA CYS A 12 7.33 9.16 -7.10
C CYS A 12 6.08 10.01 -7.34
N PHE A 13 5.42 10.40 -6.26
CA PHE A 13 4.27 11.29 -6.34
C PHE A 13 4.64 12.57 -7.08
N PRO A 14 3.95 12.90 -8.18
CA PRO A 14 4.08 14.24 -8.76
C PRO A 14 3.51 15.28 -7.78
N PRO A 15 3.91 16.56 -7.90
CA PRO A 15 3.36 17.64 -7.09
C PRO A 15 1.82 17.69 -7.17
N PRO A 16 1.12 18.26 -6.19
CA PRO A 16 -0.34 18.15 -6.00
C PRO A 16 -1.21 18.38 -7.23
N CYS A 17 -0.81 19.27 -8.12
CA CYS A 17 -1.53 19.57 -9.36
C CYS A 17 -1.53 18.40 -10.37
N HIS A 18 -0.49 17.57 -10.37
CA HIS A 18 -0.42 16.39 -11.23
C HIS A 18 -1.17 15.18 -10.66
N PHE A 19 -1.38 15.13 -9.33
CA PHE A 19 -2.12 14.05 -8.68
C PHE A 19 -3.59 14.01 -9.14
N TYR A 20 -4.26 15.16 -9.22
CA TYR A 20 -5.64 15.24 -9.72
C TYR A 20 -5.76 14.87 -11.19
N ALA A 21 -4.84 15.33 -12.04
CA ALA A 21 -4.81 14.93 -13.45
C ALA A 21 -4.56 13.42 -13.59
N TRP A 22 -3.74 12.85 -12.72
CA TRP A 22 -3.44 11.43 -12.71
C TRP A 22 -4.64 10.58 -12.23
N LEU A 23 -5.36 11.01 -11.18
CA LEU A 23 -6.60 10.36 -10.72
C LEU A 23 -7.68 10.36 -11.81
N ASN A 24 -7.84 11.45 -12.54
CA ASN A 24 -8.78 11.54 -13.65
C ASN A 24 -8.43 10.58 -14.81
N ALA A 25 -7.15 10.28 -15.00
CA ALA A 25 -6.66 9.31 -15.98
C ALA A 25 -6.70 7.86 -15.48
N CYS A 26 -6.82 7.65 -14.14
CA CYS A 26 -6.88 6.31 -13.56
C CYS A 26 -8.33 5.80 -13.60
N ARG A 27 -8.55 4.76 -14.38
CA ARG A 27 -9.89 4.20 -14.60
C ARG A 27 -10.31 3.16 -13.56
N ARG A 28 -9.40 2.70 -12.72
CA ARG A 28 -9.66 1.74 -11.63
C ARG A 28 -8.88 2.13 -10.38
N PHE A 29 -9.57 2.20 -9.27
CA PHE A 29 -9.02 2.51 -7.96
C PHE A 29 -9.45 1.44 -6.96
N CYS A 30 -8.49 0.77 -6.32
CA CYS A 30 -8.76 -0.25 -5.32
C CYS A 30 -8.15 0.15 -3.96
N ALA A 31 -9.01 0.58 -3.03
CA ALA A 31 -8.68 0.88 -1.65
C ALA A 31 -9.47 0.03 -0.65
N ALA A 32 -10.43 -0.77 -1.12
CA ALA A 32 -11.27 -1.63 -0.28
C ALA A 32 -10.48 -2.84 0.22
N TRP A 33 -9.86 -2.69 1.39
CA TRP A 33 -9.10 -3.74 2.05
C TRP A 33 -9.30 -3.66 3.55
N ARG A 34 -9.62 -4.77 4.19
CA ARG A 34 -9.78 -4.81 5.66
C ARG A 34 -8.43 -4.55 6.32
N VAL A 35 -8.40 -3.60 7.25
CA VAL A 35 -7.23 -3.31 8.07
C VAL A 35 -7.42 -4.02 9.41
N ASP A 36 -6.75 -5.15 9.57
CA ASP A 36 -6.83 -5.93 10.80
C ASP A 36 -5.53 -6.75 10.94
N PHE A 37 -4.72 -6.38 11.89
CA PHE A 37 -3.39 -6.97 12.11
C PHE A 37 -3.43 -8.30 12.88
N ASN A 38 -4.59 -8.67 13.43
CA ASN A 38 -4.78 -9.92 14.19
C ASN A 38 -5.19 -11.10 13.30
N LEU A 39 -5.54 -10.84 12.04
CA LEU A 39 -5.94 -11.86 11.09
C LEU A 39 -4.73 -12.52 10.43
N THR A 40 -4.88 -13.80 10.09
CA THR A 40 -3.89 -14.54 9.29
C THR A 40 -4.04 -14.21 7.80
N LEU A 41 -3.02 -14.55 7.00
CA LEU A 41 -3.06 -14.37 5.54
C LEU A 41 -4.29 -15.06 4.92
N LEU A 42 -4.66 -16.25 5.38
CA LEU A 42 -5.81 -17.00 4.87
C LEU A 42 -7.13 -16.22 4.99
N SER A 43 -7.27 -15.40 6.02
CA SER A 43 -8.46 -14.55 6.20
C SER A 43 -8.62 -13.48 5.11
N PHE A 44 -7.60 -13.24 4.33
CA PHE A 44 -7.60 -12.26 3.22
C PHE A 44 -7.77 -12.93 1.84
N GLU A 45 -7.99 -14.24 1.77
CA GLU A 45 -8.14 -14.97 0.50
C GLU A 45 -9.22 -14.35 -0.40
N THR A 46 -10.38 -13.99 0.16
CA THR A 46 -11.48 -13.38 -0.60
C THR A 46 -11.09 -12.04 -1.20
N TYR A 47 -10.33 -11.21 -0.47
CA TYR A 47 -9.85 -9.91 -0.97
C TYR A 47 -8.85 -10.09 -2.12
N ILE A 48 -7.97 -11.08 -2.02
CA ILE A 48 -6.99 -11.42 -3.05
C ILE A 48 -7.72 -11.95 -4.30
N ALA A 49 -8.72 -12.82 -4.12
CA ALA A 49 -9.54 -13.33 -5.20
C ALA A 49 -10.33 -12.21 -5.90
N ASP A 50 -10.88 -11.27 -5.14
CA ASP A 50 -11.60 -10.11 -5.69
C ASP A 50 -10.67 -9.15 -6.43
N LEU A 51 -9.45 -8.94 -5.94
CA LEU A 51 -8.44 -8.19 -6.67
C LEU A 51 -8.15 -8.83 -8.04
N ARG A 52 -7.99 -10.15 -8.09
CA ARG A 52 -7.79 -10.89 -9.34
C ARG A 52 -8.99 -10.70 -10.30
N ARG A 53 -10.22 -10.74 -9.78
CA ARG A 53 -11.44 -10.47 -10.58
C ARG A 53 -11.43 -9.06 -11.15
N LEU A 54 -11.01 -8.07 -10.32
CA LEU A 54 -10.91 -6.67 -10.75
C LEU A 54 -9.83 -6.47 -11.82
N ILE A 55 -8.68 -7.16 -11.71
CA ILE A 55 -7.63 -7.15 -12.74
C ILE A 55 -8.19 -7.71 -14.05
N ASN A 56 -8.83 -8.88 -14.01
CA ASN A 56 -9.43 -9.50 -15.18
C ASN A 56 -10.49 -8.58 -15.81
N PHE A 57 -11.35 -7.97 -14.99
CA PHE A 57 -12.35 -7.02 -15.45
C PHE A 57 -11.72 -5.79 -16.11
N ALA A 58 -10.62 -5.26 -15.56
CA ALA A 58 -9.91 -4.15 -16.17
C ALA A 58 -9.36 -4.51 -17.55
N LEU A 59 -8.88 -5.73 -17.73
CA LEU A 59 -8.33 -6.24 -19.01
C LEU A 59 -9.42 -6.50 -20.07
N THR A 60 -10.67 -6.78 -19.68
CA THR A 60 -11.78 -6.96 -20.62
C THR A 60 -12.31 -5.65 -21.19
N CYS A 61 -11.98 -4.52 -20.56
CA CYS A 61 -12.42 -3.21 -21.05
C CYS A 61 -11.74 -2.86 -22.38
N ARG A 62 -12.53 -2.73 -23.43
CA ARG A 62 -12.06 -2.24 -24.76
C ARG A 62 -11.87 -0.73 -24.70
N LEU A 63 -10.68 -0.30 -24.39
CA LEU A 63 -10.29 1.10 -24.31
C LEU A 63 -9.27 1.42 -25.38
N SER A 64 -9.27 2.66 -25.88
CA SER A 64 -8.23 3.17 -26.78
C SER A 64 -6.87 3.25 -26.09
N GLU A 65 -6.85 3.47 -24.77
CA GLU A 65 -5.67 3.54 -23.92
C GLU A 65 -5.57 2.29 -23.04
N PRO A 66 -4.35 1.81 -22.71
CA PRO A 66 -4.19 0.72 -21.75
C PRO A 66 -4.87 1.05 -20.41
N PRO A 67 -5.57 0.09 -19.79
CA PRO A 67 -6.24 0.33 -18.52
C PRO A 67 -5.21 0.65 -17.42
N ARG A 68 -5.55 1.63 -16.58
CA ARG A 68 -4.75 2.00 -15.41
C ARG A 68 -5.40 1.48 -14.14
N PHE A 69 -4.58 0.93 -13.25
CA PHE A 69 -5.02 0.36 -11.99
C PHE A 69 -4.19 0.97 -10.85
N LEU A 70 -4.86 1.66 -9.91
CA LEU A 70 -4.23 2.15 -8.70
C LEU A 70 -4.63 1.27 -7.52
N PHE A 71 -3.63 0.75 -6.81
CA PHE A 71 -3.80 -0.05 -5.61
C PHE A 71 -3.22 0.65 -4.40
N VAL A 72 -4.06 0.84 -3.37
CA VAL A 72 -3.61 1.35 -2.07
C VAL A 72 -3.06 0.18 -1.25
N SER A 73 -1.75 0.06 -1.25
CA SER A 73 -1.00 -0.87 -0.42
C SER A 73 -0.68 -0.27 0.95
N SER A 74 0.28 -0.82 1.65
CA SER A 74 0.68 -0.40 2.99
C SER A 74 2.18 -0.57 3.18
N VAL A 75 2.78 0.25 4.02
CA VAL A 75 4.15 0.03 4.53
C VAL A 75 4.29 -1.29 5.28
N ALA A 76 3.18 -1.90 5.74
CA ALA A 76 3.18 -3.22 6.34
C ALA A 76 3.69 -4.31 5.37
N ALA A 77 3.54 -4.13 4.05
CA ALA A 77 4.07 -5.04 3.03
C ALA A 77 5.61 -5.08 2.99
N VAL A 78 6.30 -4.15 3.64
CA VAL A 78 7.76 -4.01 3.67
C VAL A 78 8.30 -3.88 5.09
N ALA A 79 7.51 -4.25 6.10
CA ALA A 79 7.82 -4.00 7.51
C ALA A 79 9.09 -4.71 8.02
N ARG A 80 9.54 -5.77 7.33
CA ARG A 80 10.74 -6.56 7.69
C ARG A 80 12.01 -6.17 6.92
N LEU A 81 11.98 -5.12 6.12
CA LEU A 81 13.20 -4.61 5.47
C LEU A 81 14.02 -3.81 6.48
N GLU A 82 14.70 -4.52 7.39
CA GLU A 82 15.36 -3.90 8.57
C GLU A 82 16.60 -3.07 8.22
N ASN A 83 17.26 -3.33 7.09
CA ASN A 83 18.58 -2.74 6.77
C ASN A 83 18.61 -1.92 5.49
N GLN A 84 17.46 -1.66 4.86
CA GLN A 84 17.38 -0.91 3.60
C GLN A 84 16.55 0.36 3.78
N LEU A 85 17.17 1.41 4.28
CA LEU A 85 16.54 2.73 4.35
C LEU A 85 17.31 3.71 3.45
N PRO A 86 16.61 4.49 2.64
CA PRO A 86 15.16 4.45 2.41
C PRO A 86 14.72 3.19 1.67
N VAL A 87 13.49 2.69 1.96
CA VAL A 87 12.89 1.59 1.21
C VAL A 87 12.63 2.06 -0.22
N LEU A 88 13.26 1.40 -1.17
CA LEU A 88 13.12 1.78 -2.58
C LEU A 88 11.75 1.38 -3.15
N GLU A 89 11.29 2.15 -4.13
CA GLU A 89 10.02 1.96 -4.83
C GLU A 89 10.12 0.85 -5.89
N HIS A 90 10.41 -0.37 -5.46
CA HIS A 90 10.49 -1.55 -6.32
C HIS A 90 9.84 -2.78 -5.66
N ALA A 91 9.73 -3.87 -6.43
CA ALA A 91 9.30 -5.16 -5.91
C ALA A 91 10.27 -5.64 -4.82
N VAL A 92 9.71 -6.19 -3.75
CA VAL A 92 10.46 -6.70 -2.61
C VAL A 92 10.21 -8.21 -2.43
N PRO A 93 11.16 -8.97 -1.85
CA PRO A 93 10.95 -10.39 -1.59
C PRO A 93 9.83 -10.62 -0.56
N ALA A 94 9.20 -11.80 -0.59
CA ALA A 94 8.11 -12.17 0.33
C ALA A 94 8.52 -12.05 1.82
N ALA A 95 9.78 -12.34 2.12
CA ALA A 95 10.32 -12.22 3.47
C ALA A 95 10.19 -10.82 4.08
N ALA A 96 10.06 -9.76 3.24
CA ALA A 96 9.87 -8.40 3.67
C ALA A 96 8.52 -8.14 4.38
N ALA A 97 7.50 -8.99 4.11
CA ALA A 97 6.13 -8.82 4.62
C ALA A 97 5.79 -9.76 5.78
N VAL A 98 6.62 -10.77 6.06
CA VAL A 98 6.34 -11.83 7.05
C VAL A 98 6.10 -11.26 8.45
N GLY A 99 5.08 -11.78 9.15
CA GLY A 99 4.80 -11.49 10.57
C GLY A 99 3.47 -10.79 10.83
N SER A 100 2.70 -10.48 9.78
CA SER A 100 1.35 -9.97 9.91
C SER A 100 0.56 -10.37 8.67
N GLY A 101 -0.56 -11.12 8.86
CA GLY A 101 -1.39 -11.56 7.73
C GLY A 101 -1.89 -10.38 6.88
N TYR A 102 -2.12 -9.22 7.48
CA TYR A 102 -2.41 -7.99 6.74
C TYR A 102 -1.26 -7.58 5.83
N GLY A 103 -0.02 -7.48 6.35
CA GLY A 103 1.16 -7.13 5.56
C GLY A 103 1.43 -8.15 4.45
N GLU A 104 1.35 -9.44 4.78
CA GLU A 104 1.47 -10.55 3.84
C GLU A 104 0.43 -10.47 2.71
N SER A 105 -0.84 -10.17 3.05
CA SER A 105 -1.92 -10.03 2.07
C SER A 105 -1.69 -8.85 1.12
N LYS A 106 -1.17 -7.73 1.63
CA LYS A 106 -0.79 -6.57 0.80
C LYS A 106 0.36 -6.91 -0.12
N TRP A 107 1.37 -7.62 0.37
CA TRP A 107 2.47 -8.09 -0.47
C TRP A 107 2.00 -9.02 -1.58
N VAL A 108 1.12 -9.99 -1.29
CA VAL A 108 0.54 -10.90 -2.30
C VAL A 108 -0.21 -10.10 -3.36
N ALA A 109 -0.99 -9.10 -2.94
CA ALA A 109 -1.71 -8.22 -3.86
C ALA A 109 -0.76 -7.42 -4.76
N GLU A 110 0.34 -6.89 -4.21
CA GLU A 110 1.39 -6.22 -4.98
C GLU A 110 2.02 -7.17 -6.00
N ALA A 111 2.37 -8.40 -5.59
CA ALA A 111 2.97 -9.39 -6.47
C ALA A 111 2.04 -9.75 -7.65
N LEU A 112 0.73 -9.94 -7.39
CA LEU A 112 -0.26 -10.18 -8.44
C LEU A 112 -0.36 -9.01 -9.43
N LEU A 113 -0.33 -7.78 -8.95
CA LEU A 113 -0.40 -6.58 -9.78
C LEU A 113 0.87 -6.37 -10.60
N ILE A 114 2.02 -6.64 -10.01
CA ILE A 114 3.32 -6.59 -10.72
C ILE A 114 3.34 -7.62 -11.84
N GLU A 115 2.92 -8.86 -11.56
CA GLU A 115 2.83 -9.92 -12.56
C GLU A 115 1.84 -9.54 -13.67
N ALA A 116 0.67 -9.00 -13.34
CA ALA A 116 -0.29 -8.54 -14.32
C ALA A 116 0.28 -7.41 -15.20
N ALA A 117 1.05 -6.48 -14.63
CA ALA A 117 1.67 -5.39 -15.38
C ALA A 117 2.80 -5.84 -16.28
N THR A 118 3.49 -6.95 -15.96
CA THR A 118 4.56 -7.50 -16.79
C THR A 118 4.03 -8.37 -17.93
N SER A 119 2.94 -9.09 -17.69
CA SER A 119 2.37 -10.04 -18.65
C SER A 119 1.22 -9.47 -19.51
N THR A 120 0.74 -8.27 -19.22
CA THR A 120 -0.39 -7.64 -19.92
C THR A 120 -0.14 -6.14 -20.15
N PRO A 121 -0.94 -5.43 -20.98
CA PRO A 121 -0.83 -4.00 -21.15
C PRO A 121 -1.33 -3.17 -19.92
N LEU A 122 -1.72 -3.80 -18.82
CA LEU A 122 -2.20 -3.12 -17.62
C LEU A 122 -1.13 -2.19 -17.04
N GLN A 123 -1.48 -0.92 -16.85
CA GLN A 123 -0.61 0.04 -16.17
C GLN A 123 -0.96 0.07 -14.68
N VAL A 124 -0.05 -0.37 -13.83
CA VAL A 124 -0.27 -0.46 -12.37
C VAL A 124 0.50 0.62 -11.63
N VAL A 125 -0.16 1.18 -10.62
CA VAL A 125 0.46 2.04 -9.61
C VAL A 125 0.13 1.46 -8.23
N ILE A 126 1.16 1.20 -7.46
CA ILE A 126 1.07 0.70 -6.10
C ILE A 126 1.49 1.82 -5.16
N VAL A 127 0.61 2.19 -4.22
CA VAL A 127 0.87 3.24 -3.23
C VAL A 127 0.97 2.59 -1.86
N ARG A 128 2.17 2.48 -1.32
CA ARG A 128 2.40 1.99 0.04
C ARG A 128 2.15 3.12 1.03
N THR A 129 0.95 3.16 1.58
CA THR A 129 0.56 4.18 2.56
C THR A 129 1.14 3.85 3.94
N GLY A 130 1.65 4.88 4.61
CA GLY A 130 2.02 4.83 6.02
C GLY A 130 0.84 5.08 6.94
N GLN A 131 1.11 5.71 8.10
CA GLN A 131 0.06 6.12 9.03
C GLN A 131 -0.76 7.26 8.42
N VAL A 132 -2.05 7.00 8.19
CA VAL A 132 -2.98 8.04 7.78
C VAL A 132 -3.37 8.84 9.03
N SER A 133 -3.16 10.15 8.98
CA SER A 133 -3.50 11.08 10.06
C SER A 133 -4.91 11.65 9.88
N GLY A 134 -5.32 12.52 10.81
CA GLY A 134 -6.58 13.24 10.75
C GLY A 134 -6.63 14.30 9.63
N GLY A 135 -7.82 14.81 9.37
CA GLY A 135 -8.03 15.87 8.40
C GLY A 135 -7.55 17.25 8.89
N LEU A 136 -7.44 18.20 7.97
CA LEU A 136 -7.05 19.60 8.28
C LEU A 136 -8.02 20.29 9.23
N ASN A 137 -9.25 19.79 9.37
CA ASN A 137 -10.26 20.26 10.33
C ASN A 137 -10.02 19.75 11.76
N GLY A 138 -8.92 19.04 12.01
CA GLY A 138 -8.58 18.45 13.31
C GLY A 138 -9.31 17.14 13.64
N TYR A 139 -10.21 16.67 12.79
CA TYR A 139 -10.90 15.40 13.02
C TYR A 139 -9.96 14.23 12.76
N TRP A 140 -9.79 13.38 13.75
CA TRP A 140 -9.15 12.07 13.63
C TRP A 140 -9.98 11.03 14.37
N ASN A 141 -10.26 9.90 13.73
CA ASN A 141 -11.03 8.85 14.36
C ASN A 141 -10.33 8.37 15.64
N SER A 142 -10.99 8.59 16.78
CA SER A 142 -10.46 8.27 18.10
C SER A 142 -10.19 6.77 18.34
N SER A 143 -10.81 5.90 17.54
CA SER A 143 -10.56 4.45 17.58
C SER A 143 -9.24 4.05 16.89
N ASN A 144 -8.57 4.95 16.18
CA ASN A 144 -7.26 4.67 15.63
C ASN A 144 -6.22 4.59 16.77
N TRP A 145 -5.21 3.75 16.60
CA TRP A 145 -4.22 3.47 17.65
C TRP A 145 -3.52 4.73 18.19
N PHE A 146 -3.17 5.68 17.32
CA PHE A 146 -2.43 6.88 17.74
C PHE A 146 -3.31 7.84 18.56
N PRO A 147 -4.54 8.25 18.13
CA PRO A 147 -5.44 9.03 18.99
C PRO A 147 -5.81 8.30 20.28
N SER A 148 -6.04 6.98 20.23
CA SER A 148 -6.31 6.17 21.43
C SER A 148 -5.14 6.20 22.40
N MET A 149 -3.91 6.13 21.91
CA MET A 149 -2.70 6.26 22.72
C MET A 149 -2.61 7.62 23.39
N ILE A 150 -2.85 8.71 22.66
CA ILE A 150 -2.86 10.07 23.22
C ILE A 150 -3.94 10.25 24.28
N GLN A 151 -5.16 9.75 24.03
CA GLN A 151 -6.24 9.77 25.02
C GLN A 151 -5.90 8.97 26.27
N SER A 152 -5.35 7.77 26.12
CA SER A 152 -4.89 6.94 27.22
C SER A 152 -3.81 7.65 28.05
N ALA A 153 -2.86 8.30 27.39
CA ALA A 153 -1.80 9.05 28.05
C ALA A 153 -2.35 10.19 28.92
N SER A 154 -3.44 10.83 28.52
CA SER A 154 -4.09 11.87 29.33
C SER A 154 -4.74 11.31 30.60
N CYS A 155 -5.20 10.05 30.58
CA CYS A 155 -5.77 9.36 31.74
C CYS A 155 -4.68 8.80 32.66
N VAL A 156 -3.71 8.07 32.12
CA VAL A 156 -2.67 7.41 32.92
C VAL A 156 -1.47 8.31 33.22
N LYS A 157 -1.45 9.54 32.69
CA LYS A 157 -0.40 10.56 32.89
C LYS A 157 1.00 10.11 32.47
N CYS A 158 1.08 9.14 31.56
CA CYS A 158 2.35 8.70 30.96
C CYS A 158 2.18 8.30 29.51
N LEU A 159 3.26 8.42 28.74
CA LEU A 159 3.34 7.91 27.37
C LEU A 159 4.19 6.63 27.38
N PRO A 160 3.90 5.67 26.51
CA PRO A 160 4.78 4.52 26.33
C PRO A 160 6.15 4.99 25.86
N LEU A 161 7.22 4.47 26.48
CA LEU A 161 8.56 4.67 25.98
C LEU A 161 8.70 3.91 24.65
N THR A 162 8.77 4.67 23.57
CA THR A 162 9.25 4.11 22.30
C THR A 162 10.76 4.18 22.32
N SER A 163 11.46 3.04 22.26
CA SER A 163 12.90 3.04 22.13
C SER A 163 13.28 3.85 20.89
N SER A 164 14.13 4.85 21.06
CA SER A 164 14.53 5.80 20.00
C SER A 164 15.15 5.15 18.76
N GLU A 165 15.56 3.90 18.86
CA GLU A 165 16.11 3.12 17.75
C GLU A 165 15.07 2.64 16.74
N LYS A 166 13.77 2.72 17.03
CA LYS A 166 12.70 2.23 16.15
C LYS A 166 11.72 3.29 15.61
N VAL A 167 11.91 4.55 15.95
CA VAL A 167 11.15 5.63 15.33
C VAL A 167 11.78 5.94 13.97
N ARG A 168 11.42 5.16 12.98
CA ARG A 168 11.82 5.42 11.60
C ARG A 168 10.92 6.50 11.04
N THR A 169 11.43 7.72 10.97
CA THR A 169 10.77 8.80 10.23
C THR A 169 10.90 8.52 8.75
N TYR A 170 9.80 8.16 8.13
CA TYR A 170 9.70 8.22 6.68
C TYR A 170 9.71 9.71 6.28
N ARG A 171 10.79 10.17 5.67
CA ARG A 171 10.78 11.47 5.02
C ARG A 171 10.00 11.33 3.71
N SER A 172 8.96 12.14 3.57
CA SER A 172 8.20 12.36 2.33
C SER A 172 9.06 13.01 1.27
#